data_a47567bbc82bf0f73edfdd22eed2c338
#
_entry.id   a47567bbc82bf0f73edfdd22eed2c338
#
_cell.length_a   1.000
_cell.length_b   1.000
_cell.length_c   1.000
_cell.angle_alpha   90.00
_cell.angle_beta   90.00
_cell.angle_gamma   90.00
#
_symmetry.space_group_name_H-M   'P 1'
#
loop_
_entity.id
_entity.type
_entity.pdbx_description
1 polymer ?
#
loop_
_entity_poly.entity_id
_entity_poly.type
_entity_poly.pdbx_seq_one_letter_code
_entity_poly.pdbx_strand_id
1 'polypeptide(L)'
;MRMSEEDFDKVIEINLKSVFNMTKAVQKIMLKNRKGSIVNMSSVVGVKGNAGQANYAASKAGMNGFTKSIALELGSRNIRCNAIAPGFIETEMTAKLNEDVVKGWREAIPLKRGGTPEDVANVCVFLASDMSAYVTGQVINVDGGMLT
;
A
#
# COMPACT_ATOMS: atom_id res chain seq x y z
N MET A 1 -10.88 -23.47 -0.57
CA MET A 1 -9.75 -22.64 -1.02
C MET A 1 -8.93 -23.45 -2.00
N ARG A 2 -8.70 -22.93 -3.23
CA ARG A 2 -7.94 -23.68 -4.30
C ARG A 2 -6.47 -23.23 -4.41
N MET A 3 -6.05 -22.32 -3.56
CA MET A 3 -4.68 -21.77 -3.54
C MET A 3 -3.69 -22.84 -3.06
N SER A 4 -2.58 -23.02 -3.75
CA SER A 4 -1.50 -23.88 -3.29
C SER A 4 -0.63 -23.16 -2.25
N GLU A 5 0.14 -23.93 -1.48
CA GLU A 5 1.14 -23.40 -0.56
C GLU A 5 2.21 -22.58 -1.31
N GLU A 6 2.65 -23.06 -2.46
CA GLU A 6 3.61 -22.37 -3.33
C GLU A 6 3.08 -21.00 -3.80
N ASP A 7 1.80 -20.90 -4.20
CA ASP A 7 1.18 -19.63 -4.58
C ASP A 7 1.11 -18.66 -3.39
N PHE A 8 0.85 -19.17 -2.20
CA PHE A 8 0.81 -18.38 -0.98
C PHE A 8 2.21 -17.83 -0.68
N ASP A 9 3.20 -18.70 -0.57
CA ASP A 9 4.58 -18.36 -0.21
C ASP A 9 5.20 -17.37 -1.18
N LYS A 10 5.01 -17.57 -2.47
CA LYS A 10 5.50 -16.68 -3.52
C LYS A 10 5.00 -15.25 -3.37
N VAL A 11 3.71 -15.07 -3.05
CA VAL A 11 3.13 -13.74 -2.86
C VAL A 11 3.65 -13.10 -1.57
N ILE A 12 3.76 -13.86 -0.49
CA ILE A 12 4.36 -13.37 0.76
C ILE A 12 5.81 -12.94 0.54
N GLU A 13 6.60 -13.76 -0.16
CA GLU A 13 8.01 -13.45 -0.42
C GLU A 13 8.17 -12.19 -1.28
N ILE A 14 7.43 -12.09 -2.36
CA ILE A 14 7.53 -10.95 -3.28
C ILE A 14 6.99 -9.67 -2.62
N ASN A 15 5.82 -9.71 -2.00
CA ASN A 15 5.14 -8.50 -1.53
C ASN A 15 5.58 -8.06 -0.14
N LEU A 16 5.71 -8.99 0.81
CA LEU A 16 5.96 -8.65 2.21
C LEU A 16 7.44 -8.71 2.58
N LYS A 17 8.12 -9.81 2.23
CA LYS A 17 9.55 -9.96 2.54
C LYS A 17 10.42 -8.92 1.82
N SER A 18 10.01 -8.50 0.62
CA SER A 18 10.70 -7.42 -0.10
C SER A 18 10.68 -6.09 0.67
N VAL A 19 9.57 -5.75 1.31
CA VAL A 19 9.44 -4.54 2.13
C VAL A 19 10.41 -4.57 3.31
N PHE A 20 10.51 -5.72 3.99
CA PHE A 20 11.51 -5.93 5.04
C PHE A 20 12.94 -5.76 4.49
N ASN A 21 13.27 -6.42 3.38
CA ASN A 21 14.61 -6.37 2.79
C ASN A 21 15.01 -4.94 2.39
N MET A 22 14.11 -4.22 1.73
CA MET A 22 14.36 -2.83 1.31
C MET A 22 14.51 -1.89 2.52
N THR A 23 13.62 -2.02 3.51
CA THR A 23 13.71 -1.23 4.74
C THR A 23 15.03 -1.48 5.46
N LYS A 24 15.42 -2.75 5.61
CA LYS A 24 16.71 -3.13 6.24
C LYS A 24 17.92 -2.58 5.48
N ALA A 25 17.86 -2.53 4.17
CA ALA A 25 18.95 -2.00 3.34
C ALA A 25 19.13 -0.49 3.53
N VAL A 26 18.05 0.29 3.60
CA VAL A 26 18.11 1.75 3.67
C VAL A 26 18.19 2.30 5.09
N GLN A 27 17.68 1.59 6.10
CA GLN A 27 17.56 2.10 7.46
C GLN A 27 18.90 2.60 8.05
N LYS A 28 20.03 1.92 7.77
CA LYS A 28 21.35 2.31 8.30
C LYS A 28 21.74 3.71 7.84
N ILE A 29 21.48 4.04 6.58
CA ILE A 29 21.76 5.34 6.01
C ILE A 29 20.82 6.39 6.61
N MET A 30 19.53 6.09 6.69
CA MET A 30 18.52 6.98 7.27
C MET A 30 18.82 7.27 8.75
N LEU A 31 19.18 6.25 9.53
CA LEU A 31 19.56 6.39 10.94
C LEU A 31 20.78 7.32 11.12
N LYS A 32 21.82 7.16 10.25
CA LYS A 32 23.02 8.02 10.28
C LYS A 32 22.65 9.47 9.98
N ASN A 33 21.78 9.68 9.02
CA ASN A 33 21.37 11.03 8.58
C ASN A 33 20.28 11.64 9.47
N ARG A 34 19.64 10.85 10.37
CA ARG A 34 18.47 11.24 11.18
C ARG A 34 17.36 11.88 10.32
N LYS A 35 17.15 11.35 9.16
CA LYS A 35 16.13 11.80 8.20
C LYS A 35 15.75 10.67 7.26
N GLY A 36 14.44 10.49 7.03
CA GLY A 36 13.94 9.53 6.07
C GLY A 36 12.42 9.52 6.00
N SER A 37 11.91 9.10 4.84
CA SER A 37 10.51 8.78 4.64
C SER A 37 10.40 7.46 3.87
N ILE A 38 9.77 6.47 4.47
CA ILE A 38 9.48 5.18 3.88
C ILE A 38 7.99 5.19 3.51
N VAL A 39 7.70 4.89 2.25
CA VAL A 39 6.33 4.79 1.73
C VAL A 39 6.12 3.39 1.16
N ASN A 40 5.29 2.60 1.81
CA ASN A 40 4.98 1.23 1.42
C ASN A 40 3.69 1.20 0.59
N MET A 41 3.71 0.46 -0.53
CA MET A 41 2.55 0.31 -1.41
C MET A 41 1.68 -0.87 -0.98
N SER A 42 0.68 -0.59 -0.15
CA SER A 42 -0.32 -1.55 0.30
C SER A 42 -1.46 -1.70 -0.73
N SER A 43 -2.66 -1.96 -0.27
CA SER A 43 -3.90 -2.06 -1.05
C SER A 43 -5.11 -1.99 -0.12
N VAL A 44 -6.26 -1.54 -0.63
CA VAL A 44 -7.55 -1.72 0.06
C VAL A 44 -7.85 -3.19 0.39
N VAL A 45 -7.32 -4.12 -0.41
CA VAL A 45 -7.44 -5.57 -0.14
C VAL A 45 -6.71 -5.96 1.14
N GLY A 46 -5.61 -5.29 1.49
CA GLY A 46 -4.91 -5.47 2.77
C GLY A 46 -5.65 -4.83 3.96
N VAL A 47 -6.68 -4.04 3.72
CA VAL A 47 -7.51 -3.41 4.76
C VAL A 47 -8.78 -4.22 4.99
N LYS A 48 -9.53 -4.56 3.92
CA LYS A 48 -10.84 -5.23 4.03
C LYS A 48 -10.84 -6.72 3.66
N GLY A 49 -9.77 -7.22 3.02
CA GLY A 49 -9.76 -8.54 2.39
C GLY A 49 -10.47 -8.55 1.03
N ASN A 50 -10.31 -9.65 0.30
CA ASN A 50 -11.06 -9.95 -0.91
C ASN A 50 -11.12 -11.46 -1.13
N ALA A 51 -12.29 -11.98 -1.49
CA ALA A 51 -12.48 -13.41 -1.77
C ALA A 51 -11.56 -13.87 -2.91
N GLY A 52 -10.89 -15.02 -2.74
CA GLY A 52 -9.94 -15.56 -3.70
C GLY A 52 -8.53 -14.96 -3.69
N GLN A 53 -8.27 -13.95 -2.83
CA GLN A 53 -6.97 -13.25 -2.74
C GLN A 53 -6.37 -13.33 -1.32
N ALA A 54 -6.53 -14.47 -0.63
CA ALA A 54 -6.07 -14.61 0.76
C ALA A 54 -4.55 -14.34 0.92
N ASN A 55 -3.71 -14.84 0.00
CA ASN A 55 -2.28 -14.57 -0.02
C ASN A 55 -1.93 -13.09 -0.22
N TYR A 56 -2.59 -12.44 -1.17
CA TYR A 56 -2.40 -11.03 -1.45
C TYR A 56 -2.91 -10.17 -0.28
N ALA A 57 -4.10 -10.46 0.24
CA ALA A 57 -4.66 -9.80 1.42
C ALA A 57 -3.72 -9.92 2.64
N ALA A 58 -3.22 -11.14 2.91
CA ALA A 58 -2.28 -11.38 4.01
C ALA A 58 -0.98 -10.59 3.83
N SER A 59 -0.41 -10.57 2.60
CA SER A 59 0.81 -9.83 2.31
C SER A 59 0.66 -8.32 2.53
N LYS A 60 -0.47 -7.75 2.07
CA LYS A 60 -0.73 -6.31 2.19
C LYS A 60 -1.16 -5.91 3.62
N ALA A 61 -1.91 -6.74 4.32
CA ALA A 61 -2.20 -6.55 5.74
C ALA A 61 -0.94 -6.65 6.61
N GLY A 62 -0.06 -7.62 6.34
CA GLY A 62 1.25 -7.74 6.98
C GLY A 62 2.12 -6.50 6.75
N MET A 63 2.11 -5.94 5.54
CA MET A 63 2.80 -4.69 5.21
C MET A 63 2.25 -3.51 6.03
N ASN A 64 0.94 -3.44 6.28
CA ASN A 64 0.33 -2.41 7.12
C ASN A 64 0.82 -2.51 8.57
N GLY A 65 0.88 -3.73 9.13
CA GLY A 65 1.44 -4.00 10.46
C GLY A 65 2.93 -3.66 10.54
N PHE A 66 3.71 -4.09 9.55
CA PHE A 66 5.14 -3.78 9.43
C PHE A 66 5.38 -2.26 9.39
N THR A 67 4.62 -1.52 8.59
CA THR A 67 4.69 -0.06 8.50
C THR A 67 4.54 0.62 9.86
N LYS A 68 3.54 0.20 10.64
CA LYS A 68 3.29 0.76 11.98
C LYS A 68 4.44 0.46 12.95
N SER A 69 4.96 -0.76 12.93
CA SER A 69 6.10 -1.15 13.78
C SER A 69 7.35 -0.34 13.46
N ILE A 70 7.68 -0.20 12.18
CA ILE A 70 8.85 0.59 11.74
C ILE A 70 8.68 2.09 12.09
N ALA A 71 7.46 2.62 11.99
CA ALA A 71 7.18 4.00 12.41
C ALA A 71 7.48 4.21 13.90
N LEU A 72 7.11 3.25 14.76
CA LEU A 72 7.39 3.30 16.20
C LEU A 72 8.90 3.16 16.49
N GLU A 73 9.57 2.22 15.82
CA GLU A 73 11.00 1.96 16.02
C GLU A 73 11.91 3.13 15.59
N LEU A 74 11.59 3.75 14.45
CA LEU A 74 12.47 4.73 13.81
C LEU A 74 12.04 6.19 14.04
N GLY A 75 10.87 6.42 14.63
CA GLY A 75 10.31 7.76 14.83
C GLY A 75 11.20 8.69 15.65
N SER A 76 11.84 8.19 16.72
CA SER A 76 12.79 8.96 17.56
C SER A 76 14.04 9.42 16.79
N ARG A 77 14.25 8.88 15.60
CA ARG A 77 15.35 9.24 14.70
C ARG A 77 14.89 10.12 13.52
N ASN A 78 13.69 10.69 13.63
CA ASN A 78 13.10 11.52 12.57
C ASN A 78 12.95 10.78 11.23
N ILE A 79 12.64 9.48 11.29
CA ILE A 79 12.36 8.65 10.12
C ILE A 79 10.89 8.28 10.18
N ARG A 80 10.14 8.63 9.15
CA ARG A 80 8.73 8.34 9.02
C ARG A 80 8.50 7.09 8.17
N CYS A 81 7.48 6.32 8.49
CA CYS A 81 7.08 5.16 7.71
C CYS A 81 5.56 5.14 7.60
N ASN A 82 5.05 5.20 6.37
CA ASN A 82 3.62 5.18 6.08
C ASN A 82 3.33 4.18 4.96
N ALA A 83 2.08 3.80 4.83
CA ALA A 83 1.59 3.00 3.71
C ALA A 83 0.51 3.74 2.94
N ILE A 84 0.43 3.49 1.64
CA ILE A 84 -0.68 3.89 0.78
C ILE A 84 -1.46 2.64 0.43
N ALA A 85 -2.78 2.69 0.53
CA ALA A 85 -3.68 1.61 0.16
C ALA A 85 -4.56 2.05 -1.03
N PRO A 86 -4.08 1.87 -2.28
CA PRO A 86 -4.87 2.16 -3.46
C PRO A 86 -6.09 1.25 -3.55
N GLY A 87 -7.21 1.83 -4.03
CA GLY A 87 -8.41 1.10 -4.42
C GLY A 87 -8.33 0.59 -5.85
N PHE A 88 -9.41 0.77 -6.60
CA PHE A 88 -9.45 0.48 -8.02
C PHE A 88 -8.74 1.60 -8.80
N ILE A 89 -7.59 1.29 -9.40
CA ILE A 89 -6.78 2.23 -10.20
C ILE A 89 -6.85 1.81 -11.67
N GLU A 90 -7.24 2.73 -12.53
CA GLU A 90 -7.32 2.53 -13.97
C GLU A 90 -5.91 2.58 -14.57
N THR A 91 -5.52 1.48 -15.20
CA THR A 91 -4.22 1.28 -15.84
C THR A 91 -4.43 0.55 -17.17
N GLU A 92 -3.41 0.43 -18.00
CA GLU A 92 -3.45 -0.40 -19.22
C GLU A 92 -3.86 -1.85 -18.93
N MET A 93 -3.54 -2.36 -17.76
CA MET A 93 -3.91 -3.70 -17.32
C MET A 93 -5.42 -3.81 -17.06
N THR A 94 -6.01 -2.81 -16.40
CA THR A 94 -7.46 -2.76 -16.11
C THR A 94 -8.29 -2.40 -17.32
N ALA A 95 -7.72 -1.72 -18.33
CA ALA A 95 -8.37 -1.41 -19.60
C ALA A 95 -8.71 -2.68 -20.44
N LYS A 96 -8.09 -3.82 -20.12
CA LYS A 96 -8.38 -5.12 -20.76
C LYS A 96 -9.53 -5.88 -20.10
N LEU A 97 -10.07 -5.38 -19.00
CA LEU A 97 -11.19 -5.98 -18.30
C LEU A 97 -12.51 -5.72 -19.03
N ASN A 98 -13.51 -6.58 -18.79
CA ASN A 98 -14.84 -6.39 -19.34
C ASN A 98 -15.43 -5.04 -18.87
N GLU A 99 -15.98 -4.28 -19.80
CA GLU A 99 -16.54 -2.96 -19.55
C GLU A 99 -17.66 -2.97 -18.47
N ASP A 100 -18.51 -4.00 -18.45
CA ASP A 100 -19.57 -4.13 -17.44
C ASP A 100 -19.00 -4.30 -16.04
N VAL A 101 -17.89 -5.03 -15.89
CA VAL A 101 -17.19 -5.20 -14.61
C VAL A 101 -16.61 -3.87 -14.14
N VAL A 102 -15.95 -3.14 -15.04
CA VAL A 102 -15.36 -1.82 -14.75
C VAL A 102 -16.44 -0.81 -14.38
N LYS A 103 -17.56 -0.82 -15.11
CA LYS A 103 -18.73 0.02 -14.83
C LYS A 103 -19.29 -0.28 -13.44
N GLY A 104 -19.49 -1.56 -13.10
CA GLY A 104 -19.96 -1.96 -11.77
C GLY A 104 -19.04 -1.47 -10.64
N TRP A 105 -17.71 -1.52 -10.84
CA TRP A 105 -16.76 -1.00 -9.87
C TRP A 105 -16.84 0.52 -9.73
N ARG A 106 -16.91 1.26 -10.85
CA ARG A 106 -17.08 2.72 -10.82
C ARG A 106 -18.35 3.14 -10.10
N GLU A 107 -19.46 2.43 -10.34
CA GLU A 107 -20.74 2.70 -9.69
C GLU A 107 -20.72 2.45 -8.18
N ALA A 108 -19.92 1.49 -7.72
CA ALA A 108 -19.74 1.19 -6.30
C ALA A 108 -18.82 2.19 -5.57
N ILE A 109 -17.96 2.91 -6.30
CA ILE A 109 -17.05 3.93 -5.73
C ILE A 109 -17.84 5.24 -5.52
N PRO A 110 -17.79 5.87 -4.32
CA PRO A 110 -18.46 7.15 -4.07
C PRO A 110 -18.11 8.25 -5.08
N LEU A 111 -16.84 8.39 -5.46
CA LEU A 111 -16.40 9.37 -6.48
C LEU A 111 -16.76 8.98 -7.92
N LYS A 112 -17.45 7.84 -8.14
CA LYS A 112 -18.00 7.38 -9.45
C LYS A 112 -16.96 7.25 -10.57
N ARG A 113 -15.69 7.09 -10.23
CA ARG A 113 -14.58 6.81 -11.14
C ARG A 113 -13.54 5.90 -10.51
N GLY A 114 -12.75 5.23 -11.31
CA GLY A 114 -11.49 4.67 -10.84
C GLY A 114 -10.47 5.78 -10.53
N GLY A 115 -9.51 5.50 -9.69
CA GLY A 115 -8.35 6.36 -9.49
C GLY A 115 -7.40 6.25 -10.67
N THR A 116 -6.52 7.24 -10.83
CA THR A 116 -5.41 7.20 -11.79
C THR A 116 -4.08 6.92 -11.05
N PRO A 117 -3.02 6.50 -11.77
CA PRO A 117 -1.69 6.41 -11.17
C PRO A 117 -1.24 7.74 -10.54
N GLU A 118 -1.64 8.88 -11.11
CA GLU A 118 -1.35 10.22 -10.60
C GLU A 118 -2.04 10.49 -9.26
N ASP A 119 -3.27 10.01 -9.06
CA ASP A 119 -3.97 10.12 -7.77
C ASP A 119 -3.12 9.47 -6.66
N VAL A 120 -2.53 8.31 -6.93
CA VAL A 120 -1.64 7.61 -5.99
C VAL A 120 -0.28 8.32 -5.85
N ALA A 121 0.30 8.76 -6.96
CA ALA A 121 1.60 9.44 -6.98
C ALA A 121 1.58 10.74 -6.17
N ASN A 122 0.48 11.50 -6.23
CA ASN A 122 0.31 12.73 -5.46
C ASN A 122 0.38 12.47 -3.94
N VAL A 123 -0.20 11.36 -3.46
CA VAL A 123 -0.10 10.96 -2.05
C VAL A 123 1.33 10.48 -1.73
N CYS A 124 2.03 9.80 -2.66
CA CYS A 124 3.44 9.47 -2.49
C CYS A 124 4.30 10.72 -2.33
N VAL A 125 4.10 11.75 -3.16
CA VAL A 125 4.82 13.03 -3.08
C VAL A 125 4.54 13.71 -1.74
N PHE A 126 3.28 13.78 -1.29
CA PHE A 126 2.93 14.29 0.02
C PHE A 126 3.68 13.56 1.14
N LEU A 127 3.64 12.22 1.16
CA LEU A 127 4.28 11.42 2.19
C LEU A 127 5.82 11.45 2.13
N ALA A 128 6.40 11.66 0.96
CA ALA A 128 7.84 11.78 0.79
C ALA A 128 8.39 13.15 1.19
N SER A 129 7.54 14.18 1.18
CA SER A 129 7.92 15.58 1.44
C SER A 129 7.75 16.00 2.90
N ASP A 130 8.25 17.19 3.24
CA ASP A 130 8.10 17.80 4.56
C ASP A 130 6.66 18.25 4.86
N MET A 131 5.76 18.29 3.86
CA MET A 131 4.32 18.53 4.08
C MET A 131 3.69 17.50 5.01
N SER A 132 4.26 16.30 5.10
CA SER A 132 3.81 15.23 6.00
C SER A 132 4.75 15.01 7.19
N ALA A 133 5.48 16.05 7.63
CA ALA A 133 6.50 15.94 8.68
C ALA A 133 5.97 15.35 10.00
N TYR A 134 4.68 15.50 10.30
CA TYR A 134 4.04 14.95 11.51
C TYR A 134 3.13 13.75 11.22
N VAL A 135 3.32 13.07 10.05
CA VAL A 135 2.54 11.91 9.62
C VAL A 135 3.43 10.69 9.59
N THR A 136 3.22 9.73 10.50
CA THR A 136 3.94 8.45 10.53
C THR A 136 3.03 7.34 11.06
N GLY A 137 3.27 6.09 10.67
CA GLY A 137 2.49 4.92 11.07
C GLY A 137 1.10 4.84 10.43
N GLN A 138 0.81 5.66 9.43
CA GLN A 138 -0.50 5.72 8.80
C GLN A 138 -0.62 4.77 7.59
N VAL A 139 -1.84 4.29 7.38
CA VAL A 139 -2.26 3.61 6.14
C VAL A 139 -3.28 4.52 5.49
N ILE A 140 -2.91 5.17 4.40
CA ILE A 140 -3.76 6.15 3.72
C ILE A 140 -4.43 5.49 2.53
N ASN A 141 -5.76 5.42 2.56
CA ASN A 141 -6.53 4.93 1.44
C ASN A 141 -6.57 5.97 0.32
N VAL A 142 -6.33 5.51 -0.92
CA VAL A 142 -6.50 6.29 -2.15
C VAL A 142 -7.47 5.51 -3.03
N ASP A 143 -8.75 5.59 -2.70
CA ASP A 143 -9.75 4.63 -3.15
C ASP A 143 -11.09 5.25 -3.58
N GLY A 144 -11.18 6.58 -3.62
CA GLY A 144 -12.41 7.28 -3.97
C GLY A 144 -13.57 7.10 -2.99
N GLY A 145 -13.27 6.67 -1.74
CA GLY A 145 -14.26 6.39 -0.70
C GLY A 145 -14.77 4.94 -0.72
N MET A 146 -14.09 4.03 -1.41
CA MET A 146 -14.50 2.62 -1.53
C MET A 146 -14.60 1.91 -0.15
N LEU A 147 -13.84 2.36 0.84
CA LEU A 147 -13.79 1.79 2.19
C LEU A 147 -14.39 2.72 3.26
N THR A 148 -15.32 3.55 2.90
CA THR A 148 -16.09 4.36 3.87
C THR A 148 -17.37 3.67 4.29
#